data_f8fdd8761b5c24990803dfd72f015804
#
_entry.id   f8fdd8761b5c24990803dfd72f015804
#
_cell.length_a   1.000
_cell.length_b   1.000
_cell.length_c   1.000
_cell.angle_alpha   90.00
_cell.angle_beta   90.00
_cell.angle_gamma   90.00
#
_symmetry.space_group_name_H-M   'P 1'
#
loop_
_entity.id
_entity.type
_entity.pdbx_description
1 polymer ?
#
loop_
_entity_poly.entity_id
_entity_poly.type
_entity_poly.pdbx_seq_one_letter_code
_entity_poly.pdbx_strand_id
1 'polypeptide(L)'
;MDKRIRFYIYWILGFVLLGACAPGDKEDVYTEMRAFEDFSHINGDSVAIVPRKVRLKAFQKMEEAKDSLVKYNYLAMTLKTYLITSQLDSAQIVIQQIHDFIERQHSSSQMADLESECFNMKGNIFARVGNMDSAEICFRKAYELRMRGTRIEVVPDILMNLADANNRLGKLDIGAAWYRRALLMCDSLHIASTKKPPIYYGLAQVYVTMRDFEQCDYYYNLAGESYDNMLPYEKYIYLNNRGTSYYYR
;
A
#
# COMPACT_ATOMS: atom_id res chain seq x y z
N MET A 1 -30.98 28.56 44.58
CA MET A 1 -30.04 28.22 43.52
C MET A 1 -30.79 28.27 42.19
N ASP A 2 -30.46 29.24 41.37
CA ASP A 2 -31.21 29.69 40.22
C ASP A 2 -31.32 28.60 39.14
N LYS A 3 -32.52 28.39 38.56
CA LYS A 3 -32.75 27.39 37.50
C LYS A 3 -31.83 27.57 36.28
N ARG A 4 -31.37 28.82 36.03
CA ARG A 4 -30.44 29.16 34.97
C ARG A 4 -29.03 28.61 35.21
N ILE A 5 -28.56 28.55 36.47
CA ILE A 5 -27.25 28.02 36.86
C ILE A 5 -27.22 26.50 36.70
N ARG A 6 -28.32 25.79 37.00
CA ARG A 6 -28.45 24.35 36.76
C ARG A 6 -28.36 23.97 35.26
N PHE A 7 -28.96 24.80 34.39
CA PHE A 7 -28.94 24.57 32.95
C PHE A 7 -27.51 24.72 32.36
N TYR A 8 -26.75 25.69 32.83
CA TYR A 8 -25.32 25.86 32.42
C TYR A 8 -24.42 24.75 32.95
N ILE A 9 -24.63 24.21 34.14
CA ILE A 9 -23.86 23.12 34.70
C ILE A 9 -24.11 21.82 33.91
N TYR A 10 -25.34 21.55 33.50
CA TYR A 10 -25.65 20.39 32.64
C TYR A 10 -25.12 20.56 31.20
N TRP A 11 -25.02 21.78 30.69
CA TRP A 11 -24.47 22.07 29.39
C TRP A 11 -22.93 21.90 29.39
N ILE A 12 -22.25 22.35 30.43
CA ILE A 12 -20.78 22.17 30.61
C ILE A 12 -20.45 20.72 30.89
N LEU A 13 -21.20 19.98 31.70
CA LEU A 13 -21.00 18.55 31.91
C LEU A 13 -21.34 17.68 30.70
N GLY A 14 -22.32 18.08 29.91
CA GLY A 14 -22.63 17.42 28.61
C GLY A 14 -21.51 17.60 27.58
N PHE A 15 -20.81 18.72 27.57
CA PHE A 15 -19.67 18.98 26.69
C PHE A 15 -18.39 18.28 27.15
N VAL A 16 -18.23 18.06 28.46
CA VAL A 16 -17.07 17.33 29.00
C VAL A 16 -17.17 15.80 28.79
N LEU A 17 -18.41 15.27 28.65
CA LEU A 17 -18.63 13.84 28.36
C LEU A 17 -18.65 13.50 26.87
N LEU A 18 -18.74 14.50 25.96
CA LEU A 18 -18.58 14.31 24.52
C LEU A 18 -17.15 14.54 24.02
N GLY A 19 -16.23 14.93 24.91
CA GLY A 19 -14.80 15.13 24.62
C GLY A 19 -13.91 13.91 24.81
N ALA A 20 -14.46 12.71 25.04
CA ALA A 20 -13.66 11.50 25.36
C ALA A 20 -13.63 10.47 24.23
N CYS A 21 -13.86 10.87 23.00
CA CYS A 21 -13.42 10.12 21.82
C CYS A 21 -12.72 11.11 20.89
N ALA A 22 -11.47 11.42 21.20
CA ALA A 22 -10.62 12.14 20.27
C ALA A 22 -10.32 11.23 19.07
N PRO A 23 -10.64 11.63 17.83
CA PRO A 23 -10.26 10.87 16.63
C PRO A 23 -8.75 10.91 16.35
N GLY A 24 -7.95 11.53 17.22
CA GLY A 24 -6.55 11.86 17.01
C GLY A 24 -5.62 10.67 16.79
N ASP A 25 -5.85 9.55 17.48
CA ASP A 25 -4.87 8.44 17.44
C ASP A 25 -4.91 7.62 16.12
N LYS A 26 -6.04 7.60 15.42
CA LYS A 26 -6.20 6.78 14.18
C LYS A 26 -5.70 7.50 12.93
N GLU A 27 -5.88 8.79 12.86
CA GLU A 27 -5.40 9.63 11.76
C GLU A 27 -3.86 9.76 11.81
N ASP A 28 -3.29 9.74 13.02
CA ASP A 28 -1.86 9.82 13.26
C ASP A 28 -1.11 8.58 12.76
N VAL A 29 -1.67 7.36 12.97
CA VAL A 29 -1.07 6.11 12.46
C VAL A 29 -0.93 6.12 10.94
N TYR A 30 -1.96 6.50 10.22
CA TYR A 30 -1.93 6.53 8.75
C TYR A 30 -1.03 7.64 8.20
N THR A 31 -0.92 8.75 8.92
CA THR A 31 0.03 9.83 8.60
C THR A 31 1.47 9.39 8.83
N GLU A 32 1.74 8.70 9.95
CA GLU A 32 3.05 8.11 10.21
C GLU A 32 3.39 6.98 9.22
N MET A 33 2.42 6.15 8.82
CA MET A 33 2.63 5.14 7.78
C MET A 33 3.08 5.77 6.46
N ARG A 34 2.44 6.85 6.03
CA ARG A 34 2.85 7.60 4.83
C ARG A 34 4.25 8.19 4.99
N ALA A 35 4.53 8.82 6.12
CA ALA A 35 5.86 9.36 6.40
C ALA A 35 6.96 8.27 6.41
N PHE A 36 6.63 7.05 6.84
CA PHE A 36 7.55 5.91 6.77
C PHE A 36 7.75 5.38 5.35
N GLU A 37 6.68 5.35 4.55
CA GLU A 37 6.77 5.03 3.14
C GLU A 37 7.66 6.05 2.42
N ASP A 38 7.43 7.34 2.63
CA ASP A 38 8.25 8.41 2.06
C ASP A 38 9.70 8.34 2.56
N PHE A 39 9.94 8.09 3.84
CA PHE A 39 11.29 7.92 4.39
C PHE A 39 12.02 6.70 3.80
N SER A 40 11.31 5.61 3.55
CA SER A 40 11.89 4.42 2.90
C SER A 40 12.27 4.69 1.44
N HIS A 41 11.60 5.64 0.78
CA HIS A 41 11.91 6.06 -0.59
C HIS A 41 13.08 7.06 -0.65
N ILE A 42 13.15 8.01 0.28
CA ILE A 42 14.18 9.07 0.27
C ILE A 42 15.60 8.51 0.57
N ASN A 43 15.70 7.45 1.37
CA ASN A 43 16.98 6.89 1.82
C ASN A 43 17.36 5.61 1.06
N GLY A 44 16.98 5.50 -0.22
CA GLY A 44 17.14 4.31 -1.07
C GLY A 44 18.57 3.75 -1.23
N ASP A 45 19.60 4.51 -0.86
CA ASP A 45 21.01 4.07 -0.95
C ASP A 45 21.42 3.11 0.19
N SER A 46 20.57 2.89 1.19
CA SER A 46 20.87 1.90 2.25
C SER A 46 19.64 1.05 2.60
N VAL A 47 19.16 0.31 1.61
CA VAL A 47 17.98 -0.57 1.67
C VAL A 47 18.01 -1.53 2.89
N ALA A 48 19.18 -1.92 3.38
CA ALA A 48 19.31 -2.81 4.53
C ALA A 48 19.15 -2.08 5.90
N ILE A 49 19.52 -0.80 5.98
CA ILE A 49 19.51 -0.04 7.25
C ILE A 49 18.13 0.60 7.48
N VAL A 50 17.52 1.13 6.45
CA VAL A 50 16.21 1.81 6.53
C VAL A 50 15.09 0.87 6.97
N PRO A 51 14.90 -0.34 6.36
CA PRO A 51 13.89 -1.29 6.81
C PRO A 51 14.04 -1.68 8.29
N ARG A 52 15.28 -1.84 8.76
CA ARG A 52 15.53 -2.17 10.16
C ARG A 52 15.14 -1.03 11.11
N LYS A 53 15.46 0.22 10.76
CA LYS A 53 15.07 1.40 11.57
C LYS A 53 13.55 1.58 11.60
N VAL A 54 12.89 1.44 10.45
CA VAL A 54 11.42 1.49 10.32
C VAL A 54 10.78 0.44 11.23
N ARG A 55 11.27 -0.80 11.17
CA ARG A 55 10.76 -1.90 11.99
C ARG A 55 10.93 -1.66 13.48
N LEU A 56 12.09 -1.20 13.92
CA LEU A 56 12.34 -0.88 15.34
C LEU A 56 11.39 0.22 15.83
N LYS A 57 11.20 1.28 15.04
CA LYS A 57 10.28 2.35 15.40
C LYS A 57 8.82 1.88 15.41
N ALA A 58 8.42 1.02 14.46
CA ALA A 58 7.09 0.43 14.44
C ALA A 58 6.83 -0.41 15.72
N PHE A 59 7.79 -1.23 16.15
CA PHE A 59 7.67 -1.97 17.41
C PHE A 59 7.59 -1.06 18.63
N GLN A 60 8.40 -0.01 18.70
CA GLN A 60 8.33 0.97 19.78
C GLN A 60 6.93 1.62 19.85
N LYS A 61 6.42 2.08 18.72
CA LYS A 61 5.07 2.66 18.62
C LYS A 61 3.96 1.66 18.98
N MET A 62 4.14 0.40 18.61
CA MET A 62 3.22 -0.67 18.99
C MET A 62 3.16 -0.86 20.50
N GLU A 63 4.29 -0.76 21.23
CA GLU A 63 4.35 -0.85 22.70
C GLU A 63 3.69 0.36 23.37
N GLU A 64 3.85 1.56 22.81
CA GLU A 64 3.26 2.80 23.31
C GLU A 64 1.74 2.86 23.06
N ALA A 65 1.21 2.17 22.06
CA ALA A 65 -0.18 2.24 21.66
C ALA A 65 -1.12 1.60 22.68
N LYS A 66 -2.19 2.31 23.05
CA LYS A 66 -3.23 1.82 23.97
C LYS A 66 -4.35 1.08 23.24
N ASP A 67 -4.67 1.50 22.04
CA ASP A 67 -5.70 0.89 21.19
C ASP A 67 -5.13 -0.33 20.47
N SER A 68 -5.87 -1.45 20.51
CA SER A 68 -5.41 -2.69 19.90
C SER A 68 -5.35 -2.61 18.37
N LEU A 69 -6.28 -1.89 17.72
CA LEU A 69 -6.24 -1.72 16.26
C LEU A 69 -5.00 -0.91 15.85
N VAL A 70 -4.66 0.13 16.62
CA VAL A 70 -3.44 0.93 16.41
C VAL A 70 -2.20 0.04 16.54
N LYS A 71 -2.12 -0.83 17.57
CA LYS A 71 -1.03 -1.81 17.71
C LYS A 71 -0.85 -2.67 16.48
N TYR A 72 -1.93 -3.25 15.98
CA TYR A 72 -1.86 -4.16 14.84
C TYR A 72 -1.60 -3.43 13.50
N ASN A 73 -1.97 -2.15 13.38
CA ASN A 73 -1.54 -1.32 12.26
C ASN A 73 -0.01 -1.09 12.27
N TYR A 74 0.59 -0.77 13.44
CA TYR A 74 2.05 -0.68 13.54
C TYR A 74 2.73 -2.02 13.26
N LEU A 75 2.13 -3.13 13.71
CA LEU A 75 2.64 -4.46 13.40
C LEU A 75 2.60 -4.74 11.87
N ALA A 76 1.51 -4.36 11.19
CA ALA A 76 1.39 -4.50 9.74
C ALA A 76 2.46 -3.71 8.96
N MET A 77 2.88 -2.53 9.46
CA MET A 77 3.97 -1.76 8.85
C MET A 77 5.29 -2.54 8.80
N THR A 78 5.51 -3.48 9.71
CA THR A 78 6.73 -4.31 9.70
C THR A 78 6.77 -5.28 8.52
N LEU A 79 5.62 -5.67 7.95
CA LEU A 79 5.51 -6.64 6.85
C LEU A 79 6.34 -6.23 5.64
N LYS A 80 6.21 -4.98 5.19
CA LYS A 80 6.98 -4.45 4.06
C LYS A 80 8.49 -4.53 4.33
N THR A 81 8.92 -4.26 5.57
CA THR A 81 10.33 -4.34 5.97
C THR A 81 10.87 -5.77 5.95
N TYR A 82 10.05 -6.74 6.34
CA TYR A 82 10.42 -8.17 6.27
C TYR A 82 10.51 -8.64 4.82
N LEU A 83 9.61 -8.19 3.94
CA LEU A 83 9.70 -8.47 2.51
C LEU A 83 10.99 -7.92 1.90
N ILE A 84 11.30 -6.64 2.12
CA ILE A 84 12.51 -5.99 1.58
C ILE A 84 13.77 -6.72 2.05
N THR A 85 13.80 -7.17 3.30
CA THR A 85 14.95 -7.92 3.87
C THR A 85 14.89 -9.43 3.63
N SER A 86 13.94 -9.92 2.80
CA SER A 86 13.74 -11.34 2.47
C SER A 86 13.52 -12.25 3.69
N GLN A 87 13.01 -11.72 4.79
CA GLN A 87 12.66 -12.45 6.01
C GLN A 87 11.22 -12.97 5.92
N LEU A 88 10.96 -13.88 4.97
CA LEU A 88 9.61 -14.31 4.62
C LEU A 88 8.90 -15.05 5.78
N ASP A 89 9.63 -15.86 6.54
CA ASP A 89 9.07 -16.58 7.71
C ASP A 89 8.58 -15.59 8.78
N SER A 90 9.38 -14.55 9.05
CA SER A 90 8.97 -13.48 9.97
C SER A 90 7.72 -12.73 9.49
N ALA A 91 7.62 -12.48 8.19
CA ALA A 91 6.43 -11.87 7.60
C ALA A 91 5.20 -12.78 7.77
N GLN A 92 5.33 -14.09 7.57
CA GLN A 92 4.23 -15.04 7.76
C GLN A 92 3.76 -15.10 9.22
N ILE A 93 4.68 -15.07 10.20
CA ILE A 93 4.33 -15.02 11.62
C ILE A 93 3.52 -13.76 11.94
N VAL A 94 3.96 -12.61 11.45
CA VAL A 94 3.24 -11.34 11.66
C VAL A 94 1.86 -11.37 11.00
N ILE A 95 1.74 -11.91 9.79
CA ILE A 95 0.44 -12.07 9.10
C ILE A 95 -0.50 -12.94 9.94
N GLN A 96 0.00 -14.04 10.52
CA GLN A 96 -0.82 -14.91 11.35
C GLN A 96 -1.29 -14.19 12.63
N GLN A 97 -0.42 -13.44 13.29
CA GLN A 97 -0.78 -12.65 14.49
C GLN A 97 -1.87 -11.63 14.18
N ILE A 98 -1.78 -10.95 13.02
CA ILE A 98 -2.80 -9.98 12.60
C ILE A 98 -4.12 -10.71 12.29
N HIS A 99 -4.07 -11.84 11.60
CA HIS A 99 -5.25 -12.65 11.30
C HIS A 99 -5.96 -13.10 12.57
N ASP A 100 -5.22 -13.66 13.54
CA ASP A 100 -5.76 -14.08 14.83
C ASP A 100 -6.41 -12.93 15.62
N PHE A 101 -5.90 -11.72 15.45
CA PHE A 101 -6.53 -10.53 16.02
C PHE A 101 -7.84 -10.20 15.30
N ILE A 102 -7.85 -10.15 13.97
CA ILE A 102 -9.03 -9.80 13.16
C ILE A 102 -10.19 -10.77 13.44
N GLU A 103 -9.92 -12.08 13.56
CA GLU A 103 -10.94 -13.10 13.83
C GLU A 103 -11.68 -12.88 15.17
N ARG A 104 -11.06 -12.21 16.13
CA ARG A 104 -11.64 -11.90 17.45
C ARG A 104 -12.40 -10.57 17.48
N GLN A 105 -12.39 -9.82 16.37
CA GLN A 105 -13.00 -8.50 16.30
C GLN A 105 -14.31 -8.53 15.51
N HIS A 106 -15.15 -7.52 15.76
CA HIS A 106 -16.29 -7.25 14.87
C HIS A 106 -15.81 -6.70 13.53
N SER A 107 -16.49 -7.11 12.46
CA SER A 107 -16.18 -6.62 11.12
C SER A 107 -16.37 -5.10 11.04
N SER A 108 -15.37 -4.41 10.51
CA SER A 108 -15.40 -2.96 10.28
C SER A 108 -14.56 -2.62 9.04
N SER A 109 -14.74 -1.40 8.52
CA SER A 109 -13.93 -0.91 7.41
C SER A 109 -12.43 -0.86 7.74
N GLN A 110 -12.09 -0.55 8.99
CA GLN A 110 -10.70 -0.53 9.45
C GLN A 110 -10.11 -1.95 9.56
N MET A 111 -10.91 -2.96 9.95
CA MET A 111 -10.49 -4.35 9.91
C MET A 111 -10.29 -4.82 8.47
N ALA A 112 -11.16 -4.38 7.54
CA ALA A 112 -10.99 -4.68 6.13
C ALA A 112 -9.70 -4.07 5.56
N ASP A 113 -9.28 -2.89 6.00
CA ASP A 113 -8.00 -2.29 5.64
C ASP A 113 -6.81 -3.12 6.12
N LEU A 114 -6.85 -3.57 7.38
CA LEU A 114 -5.79 -4.37 7.98
C LEU A 114 -5.70 -5.77 7.32
N GLU A 115 -6.83 -6.41 7.08
CA GLU A 115 -6.91 -7.70 6.39
C GLU A 115 -6.44 -7.60 4.93
N SER A 116 -6.80 -6.51 4.24
CA SER A 116 -6.32 -6.21 2.90
C SER A 116 -4.79 -6.15 2.84
N GLU A 117 -4.16 -5.49 3.81
CA GLU A 117 -2.70 -5.41 3.90
C GLU A 117 -2.07 -6.80 4.05
N CYS A 118 -2.64 -7.65 4.92
CA CYS A 118 -2.18 -9.04 5.07
C CYS A 118 -2.28 -9.83 3.77
N PHE A 119 -3.40 -9.75 3.04
CA PHE A 119 -3.53 -10.43 1.75
C PHE A 119 -2.58 -9.87 0.70
N ASN A 120 -2.39 -8.56 0.64
CA ASN A 120 -1.41 -7.94 -0.26
C ASN A 120 0.00 -8.45 0.02
N MET A 121 0.39 -8.55 1.30
CA MET A 121 1.70 -9.08 1.69
C MET A 121 1.83 -10.59 1.43
N LYS A 122 0.79 -11.40 1.66
CA LYS A 122 0.75 -12.82 1.24
C LYS A 122 0.95 -12.95 -0.27
N GLY A 123 0.28 -12.12 -1.06
CA GLY A 123 0.47 -12.07 -2.51
C GLY A 123 1.91 -11.79 -2.91
N ASN A 124 2.54 -10.81 -2.28
CA ASN A 124 3.96 -10.49 -2.50
C ASN A 124 4.89 -11.64 -2.11
N ILE A 125 4.62 -12.37 -1.02
CA ILE A 125 5.38 -13.56 -0.64
C ILE A 125 5.25 -14.63 -1.72
N PHE A 126 4.03 -14.96 -2.16
CA PHE A 126 3.81 -15.95 -3.22
C PHE A 126 4.47 -15.54 -4.54
N ALA A 127 4.40 -14.26 -4.91
CA ALA A 127 5.06 -13.75 -6.11
C ALA A 127 6.58 -13.91 -6.05
N ARG A 128 7.20 -13.74 -4.87
CA ARG A 128 8.64 -13.93 -4.67
C ARG A 128 9.08 -15.38 -4.80
N VAL A 129 8.26 -16.32 -4.35
CA VAL A 129 8.54 -17.76 -4.46
C VAL A 129 8.08 -18.34 -5.80
N GLY A 130 7.59 -17.51 -6.71
CA GLY A 130 7.20 -17.92 -8.06
C GLY A 130 5.78 -18.49 -8.20
N ASN A 131 5.01 -18.56 -7.12
CA ASN A 131 3.63 -19.04 -7.14
C ASN A 131 2.66 -17.92 -7.52
N MET A 132 2.57 -17.63 -8.83
CA MET A 132 1.78 -16.52 -9.35
C MET A 132 0.27 -16.72 -9.23
N ASP A 133 -0.23 -17.97 -9.30
CA ASP A 133 -1.66 -18.25 -9.14
C ASP A 133 -2.12 -17.90 -7.72
N SER A 134 -1.36 -18.31 -6.70
CA SER A 134 -1.64 -17.93 -5.31
C SER A 134 -1.47 -16.43 -5.07
N ALA A 135 -0.51 -15.79 -5.73
CA ALA A 135 -0.31 -14.35 -5.65
C ALA A 135 -1.52 -13.59 -6.22
N GLU A 136 -2.01 -13.99 -7.40
CA GLU A 136 -3.18 -13.39 -8.04
C GLU A 136 -4.42 -13.48 -7.15
N ILE A 137 -4.68 -14.66 -6.58
CA ILE A 137 -5.80 -14.87 -5.64
C ILE A 137 -5.68 -13.93 -4.43
N CYS A 138 -4.49 -13.82 -3.84
CA CYS A 138 -4.25 -12.96 -2.68
C CYS A 138 -4.44 -11.48 -3.03
N PHE A 139 -3.90 -11.01 -4.15
CA PHE A 139 -4.05 -9.62 -4.58
C PHE A 139 -5.50 -9.27 -4.91
N ARG A 140 -6.25 -10.18 -5.51
CA ARG A 140 -7.69 -10.01 -5.76
C ARG A 140 -8.46 -9.86 -4.45
N LYS A 141 -8.18 -10.71 -3.47
CA LYS A 141 -8.79 -10.62 -2.14
C LYS A 141 -8.40 -9.31 -1.43
N ALA A 142 -7.14 -8.90 -1.53
CA ALA A 142 -6.68 -7.62 -1.00
C ALA A 142 -7.44 -6.44 -1.61
N TYR A 143 -7.63 -6.43 -2.94
CA TYR A 143 -8.42 -5.43 -3.64
C TYR A 143 -9.88 -5.38 -3.14
N GLU A 144 -10.56 -6.53 -3.07
CA GLU A 144 -11.95 -6.61 -2.60
C GLU A 144 -12.12 -6.07 -1.17
N LEU A 145 -11.20 -6.39 -0.29
CA LEU A 145 -11.19 -5.92 1.09
C LEU A 145 -10.91 -4.41 1.16
N ARG A 146 -9.92 -3.92 0.39
CA ARG A 146 -9.57 -2.51 0.36
C ARG A 146 -10.73 -1.63 -0.11
N MET A 147 -11.53 -2.11 -1.06
CA MET A 147 -12.74 -1.42 -1.52
C MET A 147 -13.85 -1.32 -0.45
N ARG A 148 -13.76 -2.08 0.63
CA ARG A 148 -14.65 -1.99 1.81
C ARG A 148 -14.01 -1.19 2.96
N GLY A 149 -12.74 -0.87 2.83
CA GLY A 149 -11.95 -0.15 3.80
C GLY A 149 -12.16 1.36 3.75
N THR A 150 -11.30 2.06 4.47
CA THR A 150 -11.24 3.53 4.50
C THR A 150 -10.10 4.09 3.66
N ARG A 151 -9.09 3.26 3.34
CA ARG A 151 -7.85 3.66 2.67
C ARG A 151 -7.88 3.31 1.18
N ILE A 152 -8.84 3.85 0.45
CA ILE A 152 -8.99 3.59 -1.00
C ILE A 152 -7.85 4.17 -1.85
N GLU A 153 -7.09 5.13 -1.31
CA GLU A 153 -5.91 5.71 -1.98
C GLU A 153 -4.77 4.71 -2.22
N VAL A 154 -4.79 3.56 -1.55
CA VAL A 154 -3.81 2.47 -1.72
C VAL A 154 -4.25 1.46 -2.80
N VAL A 155 -5.48 1.57 -3.31
CA VAL A 155 -6.03 0.65 -4.33
C VAL A 155 -5.15 0.57 -5.59
N PRO A 156 -4.62 1.68 -6.14
CA PRO A 156 -3.75 1.60 -7.32
C PRO A 156 -2.55 0.66 -7.15
N ASP A 157 -1.91 0.66 -5.97
CA ASP A 157 -0.75 -0.20 -5.69
C ASP A 157 -1.13 -1.69 -5.71
N ILE A 158 -2.32 -2.03 -5.15
CA ILE A 158 -2.84 -3.41 -5.18
C ILE A 158 -3.18 -3.84 -6.61
N LEU A 159 -3.77 -2.93 -7.40
CA LEU A 159 -4.09 -3.19 -8.81
C LEU A 159 -2.84 -3.39 -9.65
N MET A 160 -1.74 -2.68 -9.36
CA MET A 160 -0.44 -2.91 -10.00
C MET A 160 0.09 -4.31 -9.68
N ASN A 161 0.07 -4.73 -8.41
CA ASN A 161 0.48 -6.07 -8.02
C ASN A 161 -0.35 -7.16 -8.72
N LEU A 162 -1.67 -6.93 -8.85
CA LEU A 162 -2.58 -7.82 -9.55
C LEU A 162 -2.29 -7.88 -11.07
N ALA A 163 -1.95 -6.74 -11.65
CA ALA A 163 -1.53 -6.63 -13.04
C ALA A 163 -0.23 -7.41 -13.29
N ASP A 164 0.77 -7.22 -12.44
CA ASP A 164 2.06 -7.92 -12.53
C ASP A 164 1.89 -9.43 -12.41
N ALA A 165 1.06 -9.90 -11.47
CA ALA A 165 0.80 -11.33 -11.32
C ALA A 165 0.16 -11.91 -12.58
N ASN A 166 -0.84 -11.21 -13.17
CA ASN A 166 -1.47 -11.65 -14.42
C ASN A 166 -0.50 -11.64 -15.62
N ASN A 167 0.37 -10.64 -15.72
CA ASN A 167 1.39 -10.60 -16.76
C ASN A 167 2.34 -11.79 -16.66
N ARG A 168 2.79 -12.12 -15.46
CA ARG A 168 3.69 -13.27 -15.21
C ARG A 168 3.00 -14.61 -15.44
N LEU A 169 1.66 -14.66 -15.34
CA LEU A 169 0.83 -15.80 -15.75
C LEU A 169 0.57 -15.86 -17.26
N GLY A 170 1.09 -14.90 -18.04
CA GLY A 170 0.85 -14.79 -19.49
C GLY A 170 -0.55 -14.24 -19.84
N LYS A 171 -1.33 -13.79 -18.87
CA LYS A 171 -2.67 -13.20 -19.06
C LYS A 171 -2.53 -11.69 -19.38
N LEU A 172 -1.86 -11.37 -20.48
CA LEU A 172 -1.38 -10.02 -20.80
C LEU A 172 -2.51 -8.99 -20.91
N ASP A 173 -3.61 -9.34 -21.59
CA ASP A 173 -4.78 -8.45 -21.72
C ASP A 173 -5.40 -8.10 -20.38
N ILE A 174 -5.48 -9.10 -19.48
CA ILE A 174 -6.00 -8.94 -18.14
C ILE A 174 -5.05 -8.06 -17.31
N GLY A 175 -3.74 -8.28 -17.40
CA GLY A 175 -2.73 -7.45 -16.76
C GLY A 175 -2.82 -5.99 -17.21
N ALA A 176 -2.89 -5.75 -18.53
CA ALA A 176 -3.08 -4.41 -19.07
C ALA A 176 -4.39 -3.76 -18.59
N ALA A 177 -5.47 -4.52 -18.47
CA ALA A 177 -6.75 -4.01 -17.97
C ALA A 177 -6.64 -3.56 -16.49
N TRP A 178 -5.92 -4.31 -15.64
CA TRP A 178 -5.70 -3.93 -14.25
C TRP A 178 -4.84 -2.68 -14.12
N TYR A 179 -3.78 -2.53 -14.91
CA TYR A 179 -2.99 -1.29 -14.93
C TYR A 179 -3.82 -0.08 -15.38
N ARG A 180 -4.63 -0.21 -16.45
CA ARG A 180 -5.54 0.87 -16.86
C ARG A 180 -6.54 1.22 -15.76
N ARG A 181 -7.05 0.23 -15.01
CA ARG A 181 -7.91 0.47 -13.87
C ARG A 181 -7.17 1.22 -12.75
N ALA A 182 -5.89 0.91 -12.51
CA ALA A 182 -5.07 1.65 -11.56
C ALA A 182 -4.93 3.13 -11.95
N LEU A 183 -4.71 3.44 -13.23
CA LEU A 183 -4.68 4.83 -13.73
C LEU A 183 -6.01 5.55 -13.51
N LEU A 184 -7.14 4.91 -13.85
CA LEU A 184 -8.47 5.48 -13.62
C LEU A 184 -8.72 5.76 -12.13
N MET A 185 -8.25 4.89 -11.23
CA MET A 185 -8.33 5.12 -9.78
C MET A 185 -7.45 6.30 -9.35
N CYS A 186 -6.23 6.43 -9.89
CA CYS A 186 -5.39 7.61 -9.63
C CYS A 186 -6.08 8.90 -10.06
N ASP A 187 -6.72 8.92 -11.22
CA ASP A 187 -7.44 10.09 -11.72
C ASP A 187 -8.66 10.43 -10.85
N SER A 188 -9.48 9.44 -10.53
CA SER A 188 -10.71 9.63 -9.75
C SER A 188 -10.45 10.05 -8.31
N LEU A 189 -9.33 9.62 -7.73
CA LEU A 189 -8.91 9.96 -6.37
C LEU A 189 -7.99 11.19 -6.32
N HIS A 190 -7.73 11.85 -7.47
CA HIS A 190 -6.80 12.97 -7.58
C HIS A 190 -5.41 12.69 -6.99
N ILE A 191 -4.93 11.46 -7.15
CA ILE A 191 -3.59 11.06 -6.71
C ILE A 191 -2.55 11.80 -7.54
N ALA A 192 -1.51 12.31 -6.89
CA ALA A 192 -0.46 13.07 -7.54
C ALA A 192 0.12 12.36 -8.77
N SER A 193 0.36 13.10 -9.84
CA SER A 193 0.90 12.58 -11.11
C SER A 193 2.23 11.84 -10.94
N THR A 194 3.00 12.19 -9.91
CA THR A 194 4.26 11.53 -9.54
C THR A 194 4.10 10.06 -9.14
N LYS A 195 2.88 9.61 -8.82
CA LYS A 195 2.57 8.20 -8.50
C LYS A 195 2.20 7.34 -9.71
N LYS A 196 2.02 7.95 -10.90
CA LYS A 196 1.62 7.23 -12.12
C LYS A 196 2.77 6.56 -12.90
N PRO A 197 4.04 7.06 -12.88
CA PRO A 197 5.12 6.46 -13.67
C PRO A 197 5.29 4.95 -13.50
N PRO A 198 5.20 4.37 -12.28
CA PRO A 198 5.24 2.92 -12.11
C PRO A 198 4.17 2.17 -12.91
N ILE A 199 2.96 2.73 -13.00
CA ILE A 199 1.85 2.14 -13.77
C ILE A 199 2.14 2.23 -15.28
N TYR A 200 2.67 3.36 -15.73
CA TYR A 200 3.00 3.56 -17.15
C TYR A 200 4.09 2.60 -17.62
N TYR A 201 5.21 2.46 -16.91
CA TYR A 201 6.24 1.51 -17.34
C TYR A 201 5.81 0.05 -17.15
N GLY A 202 4.91 -0.25 -16.19
CA GLY A 202 4.26 -1.56 -16.11
C GLY A 202 3.43 -1.87 -17.36
N LEU A 203 2.60 -0.93 -17.84
CA LEU A 203 1.87 -1.05 -19.09
C LEU A 203 2.82 -1.19 -20.28
N ALA A 204 3.86 -0.35 -20.36
CA ALA A 204 4.84 -0.45 -21.42
C ALA A 204 5.49 -1.85 -21.48
N GLN A 205 5.80 -2.43 -20.32
CA GLN A 205 6.37 -3.79 -20.25
C GLN A 205 5.39 -4.87 -20.76
N VAL A 206 4.09 -4.73 -20.48
CA VAL A 206 3.06 -5.61 -21.06
C VAL A 206 3.08 -5.52 -22.58
N TYR A 207 3.10 -4.31 -23.13
CA TYR A 207 3.08 -4.09 -24.58
C TYR A 207 4.38 -4.55 -25.28
N VAL A 208 5.54 -4.47 -24.59
CA VAL A 208 6.77 -5.15 -25.07
C VAL A 208 6.52 -6.63 -25.26
N THR A 209 5.91 -7.29 -24.26
CA THR A 209 5.63 -8.73 -24.32
C THR A 209 4.62 -9.08 -25.43
N MET A 210 3.66 -8.19 -25.66
CA MET A 210 2.69 -8.31 -26.77
C MET A 210 3.31 -7.97 -28.15
N ARG A 211 4.54 -7.46 -28.20
CA ARG A 211 5.19 -6.90 -29.39
C ARG A 211 4.46 -5.70 -30.02
N ASP A 212 3.66 -4.99 -29.23
CA ASP A 212 3.05 -3.71 -29.61
C ASP A 212 3.99 -2.57 -29.18
N PHE A 213 4.98 -2.31 -30.01
CA PHE A 213 6.02 -1.33 -29.71
C PHE A 213 5.52 0.12 -29.79
N GLU A 214 4.43 0.39 -30.51
CA GLU A 214 3.82 1.70 -30.54
C GLU A 214 3.22 2.06 -29.17
N GLN A 215 2.40 1.18 -28.61
CA GLN A 215 1.87 1.36 -27.26
C GLN A 215 2.95 1.35 -26.19
N CYS A 216 3.96 0.51 -26.36
CA CYS A 216 5.12 0.48 -25.48
C CYS A 216 5.79 1.87 -25.40
N ASP A 217 6.11 2.48 -26.56
CA ASP A 217 6.73 3.80 -26.61
C ASP A 217 5.83 4.89 -26.04
N TYR A 218 4.54 4.83 -26.34
CA TYR A 218 3.56 5.76 -25.80
C TYR A 218 3.61 5.79 -24.26
N TYR A 219 3.56 4.64 -23.60
CA TYR A 219 3.57 4.58 -22.13
C TYR A 219 4.94 4.91 -21.54
N TYR A 220 6.06 4.55 -22.17
CA TYR A 220 7.37 5.00 -21.71
C TYR A 220 7.54 6.51 -21.85
N ASN A 221 7.00 7.13 -22.87
CA ASN A 221 7.04 8.59 -23.01
C ASN A 221 6.22 9.27 -21.90
N LEU A 222 5.00 8.79 -21.61
CA LEU A 222 4.21 9.29 -20.47
C LEU A 222 4.95 9.15 -19.15
N ALA A 223 5.60 8.02 -18.90
CA ALA A 223 6.43 7.85 -17.69
C ALA A 223 7.59 8.86 -17.68
N GLY A 224 8.21 9.12 -18.83
CA GLY A 224 9.33 10.03 -19.01
C GLY A 224 9.00 11.50 -18.72
N GLU A 225 7.75 11.93 -18.87
CA GLU A 225 7.32 13.29 -18.51
C GLU A 225 7.58 13.64 -17.03
N SER A 226 7.61 12.63 -16.17
CA SER A 226 7.91 12.79 -14.75
C SER A 226 9.37 12.51 -14.39
N TYR A 227 10.26 12.29 -15.40
CA TYR A 227 11.61 11.80 -15.16
C TYR A 227 12.42 12.66 -14.17
N ASP A 228 12.35 13.98 -14.31
CA ASP A 228 13.11 14.89 -13.45
C ASP A 228 12.68 14.81 -11.97
N ASN A 229 11.43 14.49 -11.73
CA ASN A 229 10.82 14.34 -10.40
C ASN A 229 10.94 12.91 -9.84
N MET A 230 11.44 11.95 -10.60
CA MET A 230 11.66 10.58 -10.14
C MET A 230 12.83 10.52 -9.16
N LEU A 231 12.69 9.65 -8.17
CA LEU A 231 13.79 9.29 -7.28
C LEU A 231 14.89 8.52 -8.04
N PRO A 232 16.14 8.54 -7.57
CA PRO A 232 17.26 7.88 -8.27
C PRO A 232 16.98 6.42 -8.63
N TYR A 233 16.37 5.64 -7.71
CA TYR A 233 16.03 4.23 -7.98
C TYR A 233 14.91 4.08 -9.02
N GLU A 234 13.94 5.00 -9.07
CA GLU A 234 12.87 5.02 -10.08
C GLU A 234 13.44 5.33 -11.47
N LYS A 235 14.35 6.31 -11.56
CA LYS A 235 15.09 6.60 -12.80
C LYS A 235 15.85 5.38 -13.29
N TYR A 236 16.49 4.64 -12.38
CA TYR A 236 17.20 3.40 -12.72
C TYR A 236 16.22 2.35 -13.29
N ILE A 237 15.09 2.11 -12.63
CA ILE A 237 14.08 1.14 -13.08
C ILE A 237 13.53 1.57 -14.45
N TYR A 238 13.17 2.84 -14.60
CA TYR A 238 12.65 3.38 -15.86
C TYR A 238 13.63 3.18 -17.02
N LEU A 239 14.89 3.58 -16.84
CA LEU A 239 15.92 3.47 -17.87
C LEU A 239 16.25 2.01 -18.21
N ASN A 240 16.34 1.14 -17.21
CA ASN A 240 16.59 -0.28 -17.40
C ASN A 240 15.45 -0.94 -18.20
N ASN A 241 14.22 -0.70 -17.81
CA ASN A 241 13.06 -1.28 -18.49
C ASN A 241 12.91 -0.73 -19.91
N ARG A 242 13.12 0.57 -20.12
CA ARG A 242 13.10 1.18 -21.45
C ARG A 242 14.23 0.66 -22.34
N GLY A 243 15.43 0.51 -21.79
CA GLY A 243 16.57 -0.11 -22.48
C GLY A 243 16.27 -1.54 -22.91
N THR A 244 15.67 -2.33 -22.01
CA THR A 244 15.24 -3.70 -22.30
C THR A 244 14.22 -3.74 -23.45
N SER A 245 13.29 -2.77 -23.53
CA SER A 245 12.30 -2.71 -24.61
C SER A 245 12.94 -2.54 -25.98
N TYR A 246 14.05 -1.81 -26.10
CA TYR A 246 14.81 -1.68 -27.35
C TYR A 246 15.54 -2.97 -27.74
N TYR A 247 15.90 -3.79 -26.79
CA TYR A 247 16.53 -5.09 -27.05
C TYR A 247 15.56 -6.10 -27.69
N TYR A 248 14.25 -6.00 -27.37
CA TYR A 248 13.24 -6.92 -27.88
C TYR A 248 12.63 -6.51 -29.25
N ARG A 249 13.06 -5.38 -29.84
CA ARG A 249 12.65 -4.93 -31.19
C ARG A 249 13.47 -5.58 -32.26
#